data_8d916dccf98c786ccda9c5ac93b5be14
#
_entry.id   8d916dccf98c786ccda9c5ac93b5be14
#
_cell.length_a   1.000
_cell.length_b   1.000
_cell.length_c   1.000
_cell.angle_alpha   90.00
_cell.angle_beta   90.00
_cell.angle_gamma   90.00
#
_symmetry.space_group_name_H-M   'P 1'
#
loop_
_entity.id
_entity.type
_entity.pdbx_description
1 polymer ?
#
loop_
_entity_poly.entity_id
_entity_poly.type
_entity_poly.pdbx_seq_one_letter_code
_entity_poly.pdbx_strand_id
1 'polypeptide(L)' 'QGNPHTQYVKLQEEAGELAKALLKNDQPEIVDAIGDMVVVLTNLAHLQGYDIEHCIDEAYKVIATRTGKMINGTFVKDAD' A
#
# COMPACT_ATOMS: atom_id res chain seq x y z
N GLN A 1 8.02 -11.84 13.03
CA GLN A 1 6.60 -11.77 12.78
C GLN A 1 5.94 -10.64 13.56
N GLY A 2 5.89 -10.63 14.85
CA GLY A 2 5.27 -9.59 15.61
C GLY A 2 3.74 -9.66 15.58
N ASN A 3 3.11 -8.63 16.12
CA ASN A 3 1.67 -8.53 16.13
C ASN A 3 1.21 -7.50 15.08
N PRO A 4 -0.11 -7.43 14.79
CA PRO A 4 -0.61 -6.52 13.76
C PRO A 4 -0.25 -5.06 14.00
N HIS A 5 -0.29 -4.61 15.25
CA HIS A 5 0.01 -3.22 15.59
C HIS A 5 1.47 -2.89 15.29
N THR A 6 2.38 -3.80 15.66
CA THR A 6 3.80 -3.63 15.39
C THR A 6 4.06 -3.59 13.88
N GLN A 7 3.40 -4.45 13.12
CA GLN A 7 3.53 -4.44 11.66
C GLN A 7 3.01 -3.14 11.05
N TYR A 8 1.92 -2.61 11.59
CA TYR A 8 1.40 -1.34 11.10
C TYR A 8 2.38 -0.19 11.37
N VAL A 9 2.97 -0.14 12.55
CA VAL A 9 4.00 0.86 12.87
C VAL A 9 5.17 0.73 11.90
N LYS A 10 5.60 -0.49 11.63
CA LYS A 10 6.68 -0.73 10.67
C LYS A 10 6.29 -0.23 9.27
N LEU A 11 5.05 -0.42 8.86
CA LEU A 11 4.57 0.11 7.59
C LEU A 11 4.72 1.63 7.52
N GLN A 12 4.40 2.33 8.60
CA GLN A 12 4.53 3.78 8.66
C GLN A 12 6.00 4.21 8.58
N GLU A 13 6.91 3.46 9.19
CA GLU A 13 8.32 3.72 9.08
C GLU A 13 8.79 3.58 7.64
N GLU A 14 8.38 2.52 6.96
CA GLU A 14 8.74 2.31 5.55
C GLU A 14 8.13 3.39 4.65
N ALA A 15 6.92 3.83 4.95
CA ALA A 15 6.30 4.93 4.22
C ALA A 15 7.12 6.21 4.36
N GLY A 16 7.67 6.46 5.54
CA GLY A 16 8.55 7.60 5.77
C GLY A 16 9.84 7.50 4.97
N GLU A 17 10.42 6.30 4.87
CA GLU A 17 11.62 6.08 4.05
C GLU A 17 11.31 6.33 2.57
N LEU A 18 10.14 5.90 2.11
CA LEU A 18 9.72 6.18 0.73
C LEU A 18 9.58 7.68 0.49
N ALA A 19 9.02 8.41 1.45
CA ALA A 19 8.88 9.87 1.33
C ALA A 19 10.25 10.54 1.17
N LYS A 20 11.23 10.12 1.97
CA LYS A 20 12.59 10.66 1.88
C LYS A 20 13.24 10.34 0.54
N ALA A 21 13.07 9.10 0.08
CA ALA A 21 13.63 8.67 -1.20
C ALA A 21 13.04 9.48 -2.36
N LEU A 22 11.75 9.76 -2.32
CA LEU A 22 11.09 10.56 -3.33
C LEU A 22 11.61 12.01 -3.34
N LEU A 23 11.78 12.59 -2.16
CA LEU A 23 12.30 13.96 -2.04
C LEU A 23 13.71 14.07 -2.63
N LYS A 24 14.52 13.03 -2.47
CA LYS A 24 15.90 13.01 -2.98
C LYS A 24 15.98 12.49 -4.43
N ASN A 25 14.88 12.02 -4.97
CA ASN A 25 14.84 11.34 -6.26
C ASN A 25 15.87 10.19 -6.33
N ASP A 26 15.99 9.45 -5.23
CA ASP A 26 16.89 8.32 -5.10
C ASP A 26 16.22 7.07 -5.61
N GLN A 27 16.43 6.74 -6.88
CA GLN A 27 15.70 5.65 -7.54
C GLN A 27 15.90 4.28 -6.88
N PRO A 28 17.12 3.85 -6.54
CA PRO A 28 17.26 2.57 -5.85
C PRO A 28 16.52 2.52 -4.52
N GLU A 29 16.52 3.62 -3.76
CA GLU A 29 15.82 3.66 -2.47
C GLU A 29 14.31 3.68 -2.66
N ILE A 30 13.81 4.32 -3.72
CA ILE A 30 12.36 4.30 -4.04
C ILE A 30 11.91 2.87 -4.28
N VAL A 31 12.64 2.13 -5.10
CA VAL A 31 12.32 0.73 -5.41
C VAL A 31 12.35 -0.12 -4.14
N ASP A 32 13.39 0.05 -3.34
CA ASP A 32 13.56 -0.70 -2.10
C ASP A 32 12.42 -0.40 -1.11
N ALA A 33 12.08 0.87 -0.94
CA ALA A 33 11.04 1.28 0.00
C ALA A 33 9.66 0.75 -0.41
N ILE A 34 9.35 0.80 -1.71
CA ILE A 34 8.08 0.24 -2.21
C ILE A 34 8.02 -1.25 -1.92
N GLY A 35 9.09 -1.98 -2.21
CA GLY A 35 9.14 -3.41 -1.94
C GLY A 35 8.99 -3.72 -0.46
N ASP A 36 9.68 -2.96 0.40
CA ASP A 36 9.59 -3.14 1.85
C ASP A 36 8.16 -2.94 2.36
N MET A 37 7.44 -1.95 1.82
CA MET A 37 6.04 -1.73 2.19
C MET A 37 5.18 -2.92 1.81
N VAL A 38 5.40 -3.48 0.61
CA VAL A 38 4.64 -4.66 0.17
C VAL A 38 4.93 -5.86 1.08
N VAL A 39 6.19 -6.06 1.48
CA VAL A 39 6.55 -7.13 2.40
C VAL A 39 5.86 -6.97 3.74
N VAL A 40 5.85 -5.77 4.30
CA VAL A 40 5.17 -5.51 5.58
C VAL A 40 3.67 -5.76 5.46
N LEU A 41 3.05 -5.30 4.37
CA LEU A 41 1.62 -5.53 4.14
C LEU A 41 1.31 -7.02 3.98
N THR A 42 2.18 -7.77 3.31
CA THR A 42 2.02 -9.22 3.15
C THR A 42 2.04 -9.90 4.52
N ASN A 43 2.98 -9.52 5.38
CA ASN A 43 3.07 -10.07 6.73
C ASN A 43 1.85 -9.70 7.56
N LEU A 44 1.38 -8.46 7.45
CA LEU A 44 0.20 -7.99 8.18
C LEU A 44 -1.04 -8.78 7.76
N ALA A 45 -1.24 -8.96 6.45
CA ALA A 45 -2.36 -9.76 5.94
C ALA A 45 -2.30 -11.18 6.50
N HIS A 46 -1.11 -11.80 6.47
CA HIS A 46 -0.91 -13.15 6.99
C HIS A 46 -1.30 -13.26 8.46
N LEU A 47 -0.91 -12.28 9.26
CA LEU A 47 -1.24 -12.24 10.68
C LEU A 47 -2.76 -12.17 10.91
N GLN A 48 -3.49 -11.61 9.96
CA GLN A 48 -4.95 -11.53 10.02
C GLN A 48 -5.64 -12.75 9.40
N GLY A 49 -4.86 -13.70 8.89
CA GLY A 49 -5.40 -14.92 8.30
C GLY A 49 -5.73 -14.80 6.81
N TYR A 50 -5.12 -13.85 6.12
CA TYR A 50 -5.39 -13.62 4.69
C TYR A 50 -4.12 -13.71 3.86
N ASP A 51 -4.29 -14.06 2.59
CA ASP A 51 -3.24 -13.89 1.59
C ASP A 51 -3.31 -12.49 1.03
N ILE A 52 -2.15 -11.89 0.74
CA ILE A 52 -2.12 -10.55 0.16
C ILE A 52 -2.83 -10.51 -1.20
N GLU A 53 -2.76 -11.58 -1.98
CA GLU A 53 -3.46 -11.67 -3.26
C GLU A 53 -4.97 -11.54 -3.08
N HIS A 54 -5.52 -12.15 -2.04
CA HIS A 54 -6.95 -12.03 -1.74
C HIS A 54 -7.32 -10.58 -1.46
N CYS A 55 -6.50 -9.89 -0.68
CA CYS A 55 -6.73 -8.47 -0.36
C CYS A 55 -6.72 -7.63 -1.64
N ILE A 56 -5.75 -7.89 -2.53
CA ILE A 56 -5.63 -7.18 -3.79
C ILE A 56 -6.85 -7.43 -4.67
N ASP A 57 -7.28 -8.70 -4.78
CA ASP A 57 -8.45 -9.07 -5.59
C ASP A 57 -9.71 -8.36 -5.11
N GLU A 58 -9.92 -8.32 -3.78
CA GLU A 58 -11.10 -7.66 -3.23
C GLU A 58 -11.08 -6.15 -3.49
N ALA A 59 -9.90 -5.55 -3.40
CA ALA A 59 -9.75 -4.13 -3.68
C ALA A 59 -10.06 -3.83 -5.16
N TYR A 60 -9.58 -4.67 -6.08
CA TYR A 60 -9.85 -4.50 -7.50
C TYR A 60 -11.34 -4.66 -7.82
N LYS A 61 -12.02 -5.60 -7.20
CA LYS A 61 -13.46 -5.79 -7.40
C LYS A 61 -14.23 -4.52 -7.02
N VAL A 62 -13.88 -3.91 -5.90
CA VAL A 62 -14.53 -2.68 -5.45
C VAL A 62 -14.24 -1.54 -6.43
N ILE A 63 -12.98 -1.40 -6.85
CA ILE A 63 -12.60 -0.35 -7.81
C ILE A 63 -13.33 -0.52 -9.13
N ALA A 64 -13.45 -1.76 -9.61
CA ALA A 64 -14.10 -2.05 -10.89
C ALA A 64 -15.59 -1.67 -10.90
N THR A 65 -16.24 -1.64 -9.73
CA THR A 65 -17.67 -1.29 -9.62
C THR A 65 -17.89 0.19 -9.34
N ARG A 66 -16.84 0.96 -9.06
CA ARG A 66 -16.96 2.40 -8.80
C ARG A 66 -17.11 3.16 -10.11
N THR A 67 -17.92 4.22 -10.06
CA THR A 67 -17.95 5.20 -11.13
C THR A 67 -17.13 6.41 -10.69
N GLY A 68 -16.42 7.02 -11.65
CA GLY A 68 -15.56 8.15 -11.37
C GLY A 68 -14.55 8.35 -12.48
N LYS A 69 -13.61 9.22 -12.25
CA LYS A 69 -12.57 9.52 -13.24
C LYS A 69 -11.28 9.92 -12.56
N MET A 70 -10.19 9.81 -13.33
CA MET A 70 -8.89 10.26 -12.86
C MET A 70 -8.76 11.76 -13.07
N ILE A 71 -8.41 12.48 -12.02
CA ILE A 71 -8.14 13.91 -12.08
C ILE A 71 -6.76 14.15 -11.46
N ASN A 72 -5.83 14.65 -12.26
CA ASN A 72 -4.46 14.92 -11.81
C ASN A 72 -3.82 13.71 -11.10
N GLY A 73 -4.02 12.52 -11.66
CA GLY A 73 -3.44 11.30 -11.12
C GLY A 73 -4.17 10.72 -9.92
N THR A 74 -5.30 11.30 -9.53
CA THR A 74 -6.10 10.82 -8.40
C THR A 74 -7.47 10.39 -8.87
N PHE A 75 -7.91 9.20 -8.44
CA PHE A 75 -9.25 8.74 -8.75
C PHE A 75 -10.26 9.54 -7.94
N VAL A 76 -11.22 10.13 -8.63
CA VAL A 76 -12.32 10.88 -7.99
C VAL A 76 -13.62 10.12 -8.23
N LYS A 77 -14.22 9.66 -7.14
CA LYS A 77 -15.45 8.89 -7.19
C LYS A 77 -16.63 9.81 -7.48
N ASP A 78 -17.54 9.35 -8.35
CA ASP A 78 -18.78 10.09 -8.59
C ASP A 78 -19.62 10.11 -7.32
N ALA A 79 -20.38 11.19 -7.13
CA ALA A 79 -21.32 11.28 -6.02
C ALA A 79 -22.43 10.25 -6.18
N ASP A 80 -22.80 9.62 -5.07
CA ASP A 80 -23.90 8.64 -5.06
C ASP A 80 -25.25 9.34 -5.06
#